data_dba5a643977d71f773ee5a49f0bb1501
#
_entry.id   dba5a643977d71f773ee5a49f0bb1501
#
_cell.length_a   1.000
_cell.length_b   1.000
_cell.length_c   1.000
_cell.angle_alpha   90.00
_cell.angle_beta   90.00
_cell.angle_gamma   90.00
#
_symmetry.space_group_name_H-M   'P 1'
#
loop_
_entity.id
_entity.type
_entity.pdbx_description
1 polymer ?
#
loop_
_entity_poly.entity_id
_entity_poly.type
_entity_poly.pdbx_seq_one_letter_code
_entity_poly.pdbx_strand_id
1 'polypeptide(L)'
;MPDYKYQGTSRSGGSVSGVMTASNKTELASLLKRQQITATKMTEKGKEFNMPQFGGGVKAKELAIFTRQFSVMIDAGLPLVQCLEILASQQENKFFQKVLTNTRSQVEGGATLSAAMRSSPKVFDPLYVNMVEAGETGGILDTILQRLSTYIEKNVKLQRAVKSALVYPVGVLTVAGGVITLLLWKVVPIFATLFAGLGVDLPLPTKIVIALSNFVGSIFGLLIVIALGAGIFGLKVWYGTPQGRFVMDTVVLKLPVLGILMRKIAVARFTRTLGTLISSGVPILEGLDITARTAGNAVVERALQKVRKSLEEGKSLTEPLKESEVFPGMVTQMIAVGEQTGAMDAMLQKIADFYEEEVDAAVKDLLTALEPVMIVFLGVVVGGVVISMYLPLFSLIGKLSSMH
;
A
#
# COMPACT_ATOMS: atom_id res chain seq x y z
N MET A 1 15.28 21.89 -32.04
CA MET A 1 14.61 23.07 -32.66
C MET A 1 13.30 23.23 -31.90
N PRO A 2 12.88 24.45 -31.53
CA PRO A 2 11.61 24.66 -30.83
C PRO A 2 10.41 24.48 -31.79
N ASP A 3 9.32 23.93 -31.21
CA ASP A 3 8.03 23.82 -31.91
C ASP A 3 7.21 25.08 -31.71
N TYR A 4 6.65 25.61 -32.80
CA TYR A 4 5.80 26.79 -32.78
C TYR A 4 4.37 26.40 -33.16
N LYS A 5 3.41 26.87 -32.37
CA LYS A 5 1.98 26.81 -32.71
C LYS A 5 1.61 28.05 -33.49
N TYR A 6 1.05 27.88 -34.68
CA TYR A 6 0.62 29.00 -35.52
C TYR A 6 -0.89 28.95 -35.79
N GLN A 7 -1.44 30.11 -35.95
CA GLN A 7 -2.79 30.34 -36.48
C GLN A 7 -2.65 31.34 -37.63
N GLY A 8 -3.31 31.08 -38.72
CA GLY A 8 -3.25 31.91 -39.92
C GLY A 8 -4.42 31.66 -40.86
N THR A 9 -4.44 32.42 -41.97
CA THR A 9 -5.45 32.31 -43.00
C THR A 9 -4.80 31.80 -44.27
N SER A 10 -5.38 30.79 -44.88
CA SER A 10 -4.97 30.30 -46.20
C SER A 10 -5.42 31.28 -47.31
N ARG A 11 -4.81 31.21 -48.49
CA ARG A 11 -5.19 32.03 -49.66
C ARG A 11 -6.65 31.84 -50.08
N SER A 12 -7.26 30.73 -49.72
CA SER A 12 -8.69 30.44 -49.91
C SER A 12 -9.63 31.04 -48.89
N GLY A 13 -9.12 31.84 -47.90
CA GLY A 13 -9.91 32.49 -46.84
C GLY A 13 -10.21 31.60 -45.61
N GLY A 14 -9.76 30.34 -45.60
CA GLY A 14 -9.98 29.43 -44.48
C GLY A 14 -8.98 29.65 -43.36
N SER A 15 -9.45 29.59 -42.09
CA SER A 15 -8.59 29.62 -40.92
C SER A 15 -7.83 28.28 -40.78
N VAL A 16 -6.52 28.34 -40.68
CA VAL A 16 -5.63 27.19 -40.56
C VAL A 16 -4.81 27.33 -39.25
N SER A 17 -4.76 26.29 -38.45
CA SER A 17 -3.91 26.22 -37.26
C SER A 17 -3.12 24.91 -37.26
N GLY A 18 -1.86 24.98 -36.80
CA GLY A 18 -0.98 23.82 -36.74
C GLY A 18 0.24 24.05 -35.85
N VAL A 19 1.09 23.04 -35.78
CA VAL A 19 2.39 23.10 -35.10
C VAL A 19 3.48 22.83 -36.14
N MET A 20 4.52 23.66 -36.14
CA MET A 20 5.66 23.51 -37.04
C MET A 20 6.96 23.79 -36.33
N THR A 21 7.99 23.00 -36.60
CA THR A 21 9.32 23.15 -36.00
C THR A 21 10.13 24.18 -36.81
N ALA A 22 10.68 25.18 -36.11
CA ALA A 22 11.54 26.18 -36.75
C ALA A 22 12.58 26.68 -35.73
N SER A 23 13.72 27.18 -36.18
CA SER A 23 14.78 27.71 -35.33
C SER A 23 14.41 29.05 -34.67
N ASN A 24 13.57 29.84 -35.35
CA ASN A 24 13.04 31.13 -34.86
C ASN A 24 11.73 31.52 -35.54
N LYS A 25 11.06 32.56 -35.05
CA LYS A 25 9.78 33.06 -35.57
C LYS A 25 9.87 33.57 -37.02
N THR A 26 11.03 34.08 -37.44
CA THR A 26 11.28 34.58 -38.81
C THR A 26 11.35 33.42 -39.79
N GLU A 27 12.00 32.34 -39.45
CA GLU A 27 12.03 31.12 -40.26
C GLU A 27 10.64 30.49 -40.38
N LEU A 28 9.91 30.39 -39.27
CA LEU A 28 8.52 29.92 -39.28
C LEU A 28 7.64 30.75 -40.22
N ALA A 29 7.76 32.08 -40.16
CA ALA A 29 7.01 32.98 -41.08
C ALA A 29 7.36 32.74 -42.53
N SER A 30 8.63 32.48 -42.88
CA SER A 30 9.07 32.16 -44.22
C SER A 30 8.54 30.82 -44.72
N LEU A 31 8.51 29.80 -43.84
CA LEU A 31 7.95 28.47 -44.17
C LEU A 31 6.44 28.52 -44.38
N LEU A 32 5.71 29.26 -43.52
CA LEU A 32 4.27 29.47 -43.69
C LEU A 32 3.92 30.26 -44.96
N LYS A 33 4.74 31.25 -45.32
CA LYS A 33 4.58 32.04 -46.55
C LYS A 33 4.79 31.17 -47.79
N ARG A 34 5.72 30.22 -47.77
CA ARG A 34 5.90 29.19 -48.82
C ARG A 34 4.68 28.30 -49.00
N GLN A 35 3.96 28.03 -47.91
CA GLN A 35 2.72 27.25 -47.92
C GLN A 35 1.46 28.10 -48.17
N GLN A 36 1.65 29.38 -48.56
CA GLN A 36 0.56 30.33 -48.83
C GLN A 36 -0.37 30.56 -47.62
N ILE A 37 0.18 30.49 -46.42
CA ILE A 37 -0.53 30.74 -45.15
C ILE A 37 -0.01 32.07 -44.59
N THR A 38 -0.92 33.01 -44.39
CA THR A 38 -0.61 34.27 -43.71
C THR A 38 -0.83 34.06 -42.20
N ALA A 39 0.27 34.01 -41.41
CA ALA A 39 0.20 33.80 -39.97
C ALA A 39 -0.35 35.04 -39.27
N THR A 40 -1.41 34.86 -38.49
CA THR A 40 -2.03 35.88 -37.63
C THR A 40 -1.47 35.84 -36.22
N LYS A 41 -1.12 34.64 -35.74
CA LYS A 41 -0.53 34.45 -34.39
C LYS A 41 0.50 33.33 -34.42
N MET A 42 1.69 33.61 -33.91
CA MET A 42 2.78 32.63 -33.75
C MET A 42 3.25 32.62 -32.30
N THR A 43 3.10 31.51 -31.64
CA THR A 43 3.48 31.33 -30.25
C THR A 43 4.42 30.14 -30.14
N GLU A 44 5.56 30.30 -29.48
CA GLU A 44 6.44 29.19 -29.19
C GLU A 44 5.68 28.21 -28.27
N LYS A 45 5.60 26.93 -28.70
CA LYS A 45 5.04 25.88 -27.84
C LYS A 45 5.97 25.74 -26.65
N GLY A 46 5.63 26.41 -25.53
CA GLY A 46 6.39 26.28 -24.30
C GLY A 46 6.62 24.79 -24.07
N LYS A 47 7.83 24.42 -23.62
CA LYS A 47 8.08 23.07 -23.13
C LYS A 47 6.91 22.75 -22.19
N GLU A 48 6.11 21.77 -22.58
CA GLU A 48 5.13 21.20 -21.64
C GLU A 48 5.93 20.86 -20.40
N PHE A 49 5.78 21.69 -19.36
CA PHE A 49 6.23 21.32 -18.04
C PHE A 49 5.44 20.06 -17.73
N ASN A 50 6.03 18.89 -18.00
CA ASN A 50 5.62 17.67 -17.37
C ASN A 50 5.82 17.92 -15.87
N MET A 51 4.81 18.53 -15.24
CA MET A 51 4.74 18.46 -13.79
C MET A 51 4.92 16.99 -13.44
N PRO A 52 5.87 16.64 -12.58
CA PRO A 52 5.94 15.29 -12.07
C PRO A 52 4.53 15.00 -11.54
N GLN A 53 3.81 14.09 -12.17
CA GLN A 53 2.50 13.63 -11.70
C GLN A 53 2.77 12.96 -10.36
N PHE A 54 2.71 13.76 -9.28
CA PHE A 54 2.69 13.27 -7.92
C PHE A 54 1.40 12.46 -7.76
N GLY A 55 1.52 11.13 -7.75
CA GLY A 55 0.39 10.24 -7.49
C GLY A 55 0.02 9.28 -8.62
N GLY A 56 0.96 8.72 -9.35
CA GLY A 56 0.70 7.89 -10.51
C GLY A 56 0.96 6.40 -10.35
N GLY A 57 0.68 5.78 -9.21
CA GLY A 57 0.63 4.32 -9.11
C GLY A 57 -0.75 3.78 -9.51
N VAL A 58 -0.79 2.56 -10.04
CA VAL A 58 -2.02 1.79 -10.22
C VAL A 58 -2.37 1.13 -8.90
N LYS A 59 -3.59 1.36 -8.41
CA LYS A 59 -4.05 0.73 -7.18
C LYS A 59 -4.32 -0.76 -7.44
N ALA A 60 -4.04 -1.60 -6.46
CA ALA A 60 -4.31 -3.04 -6.56
C ALA A 60 -5.78 -3.35 -6.93
N LYS A 61 -6.74 -2.49 -6.49
CA LYS A 61 -8.14 -2.61 -6.89
C LYS A 61 -8.35 -2.35 -8.39
N GLU A 62 -7.67 -1.36 -8.96
CA GLU A 62 -7.76 -1.03 -10.39
C GLU A 62 -7.20 -2.17 -11.24
N LEU A 63 -6.07 -2.73 -10.80
CA LEU A 63 -5.48 -3.90 -11.45
C LEU A 63 -6.38 -5.14 -11.35
N ALA A 64 -7.04 -5.38 -10.19
CA ALA A 64 -7.98 -6.48 -10.02
C ALA A 64 -9.17 -6.36 -10.99
N ILE A 65 -9.77 -5.18 -11.11
CA ILE A 65 -10.89 -4.91 -12.01
C ILE A 65 -10.46 -5.12 -13.47
N PHE A 66 -9.32 -4.54 -13.84
CA PHE A 66 -8.73 -4.73 -15.17
C PHE A 66 -8.55 -6.22 -15.50
N THR A 67 -7.87 -6.96 -14.61
CA THR A 67 -7.56 -8.38 -14.86
C THR A 67 -8.83 -9.24 -14.97
N ARG A 68 -9.85 -8.93 -14.14
CA ARG A 68 -11.15 -9.63 -14.23
C ARG A 68 -11.85 -9.35 -15.55
N GLN A 69 -11.93 -8.08 -15.96
CA GLN A 69 -12.55 -7.71 -17.23
C GLN A 69 -11.78 -8.30 -18.41
N PHE A 70 -10.46 -8.25 -18.35
CA PHE A 70 -9.59 -8.82 -19.37
C PHE A 70 -9.79 -10.33 -19.50
N SER A 71 -9.83 -11.07 -18.37
CA SER A 71 -10.11 -12.49 -18.34
C SER A 71 -11.46 -12.82 -19.00
N VAL A 72 -12.53 -12.11 -18.64
CA VAL A 72 -13.88 -12.33 -19.21
C VAL A 72 -13.90 -12.06 -20.73
N MET A 73 -13.20 -11.03 -21.19
CA MET A 73 -13.17 -10.69 -22.62
C MET A 73 -12.38 -11.72 -23.44
N ILE A 74 -11.27 -12.22 -22.91
CA ILE A 74 -10.48 -13.29 -23.54
C ILE A 74 -11.27 -14.62 -23.55
N ASP A 75 -11.92 -14.96 -22.43
CA ASP A 75 -12.79 -16.15 -22.33
C ASP A 75 -13.97 -16.09 -23.33
N ALA A 76 -14.50 -14.89 -23.58
CA ALA A 76 -15.52 -14.66 -24.59
C ALA A 76 -14.98 -14.70 -26.07
N GLY A 77 -13.69 -14.94 -26.26
CA GLY A 77 -13.06 -15.07 -27.56
C GLY A 77 -12.75 -13.75 -28.27
N LEU A 78 -12.74 -12.60 -27.56
CA LEU A 78 -12.36 -11.33 -28.18
C LEU A 78 -10.84 -11.30 -28.50
N PRO A 79 -10.44 -10.71 -29.65
CA PRO A 79 -9.03 -10.57 -29.98
C PRO A 79 -8.27 -9.77 -28.90
N LEU A 80 -7.07 -10.24 -28.55
CA LEU A 80 -6.22 -9.67 -27.50
C LEU A 80 -6.03 -8.14 -27.62
N VAL A 81 -5.71 -7.66 -28.82
CA VAL A 81 -5.50 -6.23 -29.09
C VAL A 81 -6.77 -5.42 -28.86
N GLN A 82 -7.92 -5.96 -29.26
CA GLN A 82 -9.22 -5.30 -29.05
C GLN A 82 -9.58 -5.23 -27.56
N CYS A 83 -9.30 -6.28 -26.78
CA CYS A 83 -9.47 -6.26 -25.34
C CYS A 83 -8.66 -5.14 -24.69
N LEU A 84 -7.38 -5.03 -25.05
CA LEU A 84 -6.49 -3.99 -24.50
C LEU A 84 -6.95 -2.58 -24.89
N GLU A 85 -7.47 -2.39 -26.11
CA GLU A 85 -8.01 -1.11 -26.57
C GLU A 85 -9.23 -0.67 -25.77
N ILE A 86 -10.22 -1.57 -25.62
CA ILE A 86 -11.44 -1.30 -24.84
C ILE A 86 -11.07 -0.97 -23.39
N LEU A 87 -10.23 -1.80 -22.78
CA LEU A 87 -9.84 -1.62 -21.37
C LEU A 87 -9.01 -0.36 -21.16
N ALA A 88 -8.13 0.01 -22.10
CA ALA A 88 -7.38 1.26 -22.03
C ALA A 88 -8.31 2.48 -22.13
N SER A 89 -9.32 2.44 -22.99
CA SER A 89 -10.26 3.55 -23.17
C SER A 89 -11.13 3.81 -21.94
N GLN A 90 -11.43 2.77 -21.15
CA GLN A 90 -12.27 2.83 -19.96
C GLN A 90 -11.52 3.23 -18.69
N GLN A 91 -10.17 3.34 -18.74
CA GLN A 91 -9.39 3.68 -17.55
C GLN A 91 -9.49 5.16 -17.17
N GLU A 92 -9.93 5.43 -15.94
CA GLU A 92 -9.93 6.78 -15.36
C GLU A 92 -8.50 7.22 -14.99
N ASN A 93 -7.66 6.27 -14.55
CA ASN A 93 -6.27 6.50 -14.19
C ASN A 93 -5.42 6.71 -15.47
N LYS A 94 -5.04 7.96 -15.74
CA LYS A 94 -4.26 8.33 -16.93
C LYS A 94 -2.91 7.62 -17.05
N PHE A 95 -2.27 7.32 -15.92
CA PHE A 95 -1.03 6.54 -15.92
C PHE A 95 -1.29 5.12 -16.39
N PHE A 96 -2.33 4.47 -15.85
CA PHE A 96 -2.71 3.12 -16.24
C PHE A 96 -3.18 3.05 -17.69
N GLN A 97 -3.99 4.02 -18.12
CA GLN A 97 -4.39 4.18 -19.52
C GLN A 97 -3.18 4.20 -20.46
N LYS A 98 -2.15 5.01 -20.12
CA LYS A 98 -0.93 5.10 -20.93
C LYS A 98 -0.17 3.78 -20.97
N VAL A 99 -0.08 3.07 -19.82
CA VAL A 99 0.57 1.75 -19.76
C VAL A 99 -0.15 0.75 -20.65
N LEU A 100 -1.48 0.66 -20.57
CA LEU A 100 -2.26 -0.27 -21.41
C LEU A 100 -2.17 0.07 -22.91
N THR A 101 -2.21 1.36 -23.25
CA THR A 101 -2.03 1.80 -24.64
C THR A 101 -0.66 1.41 -25.19
N ASN A 102 0.40 1.56 -24.36
CA ASN A 102 1.75 1.14 -24.75
C ASN A 102 1.85 -0.40 -24.88
N THR A 103 1.25 -1.14 -23.95
CA THR A 103 1.18 -2.61 -24.04
C THR A 103 0.45 -3.04 -25.32
N ARG A 104 -0.69 -2.42 -25.64
CA ARG A 104 -1.40 -2.66 -26.88
C ARG A 104 -0.51 -2.44 -28.11
N SER A 105 0.15 -1.28 -28.19
CA SER A 105 1.00 -0.94 -29.34
C SER A 105 2.18 -1.92 -29.52
N GLN A 106 2.76 -2.42 -28.43
CA GLN A 106 3.83 -3.44 -28.50
C GLN A 106 3.29 -4.77 -29.02
N VAL A 107 2.11 -5.18 -28.57
CA VAL A 107 1.46 -6.43 -29.03
C VAL A 107 1.04 -6.32 -30.49
N GLU A 108 0.50 -5.18 -30.92
CA GLU A 108 0.23 -4.89 -32.36
C GLU A 108 1.51 -4.95 -33.20
N GLY A 109 2.66 -4.54 -32.62
CA GLY A 109 3.98 -4.63 -33.24
C GLY A 109 4.59 -6.03 -33.26
N GLY A 110 3.87 -7.07 -32.76
CA GLY A 110 4.29 -8.46 -32.76
C GLY A 110 5.03 -8.92 -31.51
N ALA A 111 5.12 -8.11 -30.47
CA ALA A 111 5.65 -8.56 -29.18
C ALA A 111 4.64 -9.48 -28.45
N THR A 112 5.15 -10.41 -27.64
CA THR A 112 4.28 -11.20 -26.75
C THR A 112 3.64 -10.29 -25.69
N LEU A 113 2.45 -10.68 -25.18
CA LEU A 113 1.77 -9.92 -24.12
C LEU A 113 2.63 -9.84 -22.86
N SER A 114 3.26 -10.94 -22.48
CA SER A 114 4.19 -11.01 -21.35
C SER A 114 5.37 -10.07 -21.50
N ALA A 115 6.02 -10.00 -22.68
CA ALA A 115 7.12 -9.08 -22.97
C ALA A 115 6.66 -7.61 -22.90
N ALA A 116 5.49 -7.30 -23.48
CA ALA A 116 4.91 -5.97 -23.43
C ALA A 116 4.60 -5.53 -21.99
N MET A 117 4.02 -6.42 -21.16
CA MET A 117 3.71 -6.14 -19.73
C MET A 117 4.98 -6.00 -18.89
N ARG A 118 6.03 -6.78 -19.19
CA ARG A 118 7.35 -6.70 -18.50
C ARG A 118 7.99 -5.31 -18.63
N SER A 119 7.67 -4.55 -19.65
CA SER A 119 8.14 -3.17 -19.81
C SER A 119 7.59 -2.19 -18.74
N SER A 120 6.57 -2.59 -18.00
CA SER A 120 5.88 -1.77 -17.00
C SER A 120 5.86 -2.42 -15.60
N PRO A 121 7.02 -2.64 -14.95
CA PRO A 121 7.14 -3.41 -13.70
C PRO A 121 6.48 -2.75 -12.47
N LYS A 122 6.14 -1.46 -12.57
CA LYS A 122 5.37 -0.75 -11.53
C LYS A 122 3.88 -1.10 -11.52
N VAL A 123 3.38 -1.70 -12.60
CA VAL A 123 1.97 -2.11 -12.75
C VAL A 123 1.84 -3.62 -12.75
N PHE A 124 2.64 -4.28 -13.57
CA PHE A 124 2.66 -5.73 -13.72
C PHE A 124 3.91 -6.28 -13.01
N ASP A 125 3.70 -6.88 -11.85
CA ASP A 125 4.77 -7.48 -11.07
C ASP A 125 5.31 -8.76 -11.73
N PRO A 126 6.44 -9.31 -11.29
CA PRO A 126 7.01 -10.53 -11.86
C PRO A 126 6.06 -11.73 -11.85
N LEU A 127 5.21 -11.86 -10.84
CA LEU A 127 4.21 -12.93 -10.77
C LEU A 127 3.20 -12.79 -11.92
N TYR A 128 2.67 -11.59 -12.11
CA TYR A 128 1.72 -11.30 -13.20
C TYR A 128 2.31 -11.67 -14.56
N VAL A 129 3.52 -11.17 -14.83
CA VAL A 129 4.22 -11.38 -16.10
C VAL A 129 4.51 -12.85 -16.35
N ASN A 130 5.02 -13.59 -15.38
CA ASN A 130 5.37 -15.00 -15.54
C ASN A 130 4.14 -15.89 -15.71
N MET A 131 3.02 -15.58 -15.03
CA MET A 131 1.77 -16.27 -15.27
C MET A 131 1.25 -16.03 -16.69
N VAL A 132 1.27 -14.77 -17.17
CA VAL A 132 0.86 -14.43 -18.54
C VAL A 132 1.76 -15.17 -19.56
N GLU A 133 3.08 -15.21 -19.33
CA GLU A 133 4.04 -15.91 -20.18
C GLU A 133 3.74 -17.41 -20.27
N ALA A 134 3.45 -18.06 -19.13
CA ALA A 134 3.03 -19.44 -19.10
C ALA A 134 1.72 -19.68 -19.89
N GLY A 135 0.75 -18.75 -19.76
CA GLY A 135 -0.52 -18.80 -20.49
C GLY A 135 -0.37 -18.61 -22.00
N GLU A 136 0.49 -17.67 -22.42
CA GLU A 136 0.79 -17.46 -23.84
C GLU A 136 1.49 -18.67 -24.47
N THR A 137 2.52 -19.20 -23.78
CA THR A 137 3.28 -20.34 -24.27
C THR A 137 2.44 -21.63 -24.30
N GLY A 138 1.57 -21.81 -23.31
CA GLY A 138 0.68 -22.97 -23.20
C GLY A 138 -0.61 -22.86 -24.02
N GLY A 139 -0.91 -21.70 -24.59
CA GLY A 139 -2.18 -21.46 -25.31
C GLY A 139 -3.43 -21.48 -24.40
N ILE A 140 -3.26 -21.26 -23.09
CA ILE A 140 -4.31 -21.27 -22.06
C ILE A 140 -4.44 -19.92 -21.35
N LEU A 141 -4.29 -18.83 -22.09
CA LEU A 141 -4.26 -17.48 -21.54
C LEU A 141 -5.56 -17.12 -20.80
N ASP A 142 -6.71 -17.58 -21.27
CA ASP A 142 -8.03 -17.49 -20.65
C ASP A 142 -8.02 -18.04 -19.21
N THR A 143 -7.61 -19.28 -19.06
CA THR A 143 -7.49 -19.98 -17.78
C THR A 143 -6.51 -19.28 -16.84
N ILE A 144 -5.37 -18.84 -17.35
CA ILE A 144 -4.35 -18.15 -16.56
C ILE A 144 -4.85 -16.77 -16.08
N LEU A 145 -5.50 -16.00 -16.94
CA LEU A 145 -6.08 -14.71 -16.57
C LEU A 145 -7.20 -14.87 -15.53
N GLN A 146 -7.99 -15.93 -15.59
CA GLN A 146 -9.00 -16.24 -14.58
C GLN A 146 -8.36 -16.54 -13.22
N ARG A 147 -7.30 -17.36 -13.18
CA ARG A 147 -6.54 -17.66 -11.96
C ARG A 147 -5.89 -16.40 -11.40
N LEU A 148 -5.29 -15.60 -12.27
CA LEU A 148 -4.62 -14.35 -11.91
C LEU A 148 -5.60 -13.32 -11.34
N SER A 149 -6.80 -13.19 -11.94
CA SER A 149 -7.84 -12.30 -11.40
C SER A 149 -8.27 -12.74 -10.01
N THR A 150 -8.51 -14.05 -9.82
CA THR A 150 -8.87 -14.61 -8.52
C THR A 150 -7.78 -14.39 -7.48
N TYR A 151 -6.51 -14.59 -7.84
CA TYR A 151 -5.36 -14.32 -6.97
C TYR A 151 -5.32 -12.86 -6.53
N ILE A 152 -5.43 -11.91 -7.49
CA ILE A 152 -5.37 -10.47 -7.19
C ILE A 152 -6.56 -10.05 -6.32
N GLU A 153 -7.77 -10.54 -6.62
CA GLU A 153 -8.97 -10.26 -5.82
C GLU A 153 -8.82 -10.73 -4.37
N LYS A 154 -8.32 -11.95 -4.16
CA LYS A 154 -8.03 -12.52 -2.83
C LYS A 154 -6.98 -11.67 -2.08
N ASN A 155 -5.91 -11.30 -2.77
CA ASN A 155 -4.86 -10.45 -2.18
C ASN A 155 -5.39 -9.05 -1.82
N VAL A 156 -6.21 -8.44 -2.68
CA VAL A 156 -6.88 -7.15 -2.40
C VAL A 156 -7.84 -7.27 -1.22
N LYS A 157 -8.61 -8.36 -1.13
CA LYS A 157 -9.51 -8.64 0.00
C LYS A 157 -8.73 -8.72 1.31
N LEU A 158 -7.64 -9.51 1.34
CA LEU A 158 -6.77 -9.66 2.50
C LEU A 158 -6.18 -8.31 2.96
N GLN A 159 -5.63 -7.53 2.02
CA GLN A 159 -5.09 -6.20 2.33
C GLN A 159 -6.15 -5.24 2.87
N ARG A 160 -7.37 -5.30 2.32
CA ARG A 160 -8.49 -4.49 2.81
C ARG A 160 -8.92 -4.90 4.20
N ALA A 161 -9.05 -6.19 4.50
CA ALA A 161 -9.43 -6.68 5.81
C ALA A 161 -8.52 -6.09 6.89
N VAL A 162 -7.20 -6.19 6.68
CA VAL A 162 -6.21 -5.63 7.61
C VAL A 162 -6.29 -4.11 7.68
N LYS A 163 -6.39 -3.41 6.54
CA LYS A 163 -6.41 -1.94 6.51
C LYS A 163 -7.69 -1.36 7.11
N SER A 164 -8.86 -1.91 6.78
CA SER A 164 -10.14 -1.45 7.30
C SER A 164 -10.24 -1.65 8.81
N ALA A 165 -9.66 -2.73 9.32
CA ALA A 165 -9.60 -2.99 10.74
C ALA A 165 -8.90 -1.89 11.54
N LEU A 166 -7.87 -1.26 10.97
CA LEU A 166 -7.11 -0.20 11.63
C LEU A 166 -7.81 1.18 11.57
N VAL A 167 -8.81 1.38 10.72
CA VAL A 167 -9.48 2.68 10.56
C VAL A 167 -10.18 3.11 11.85
N TYR A 168 -10.93 2.21 12.49
CA TYR A 168 -11.66 2.51 13.72
C TYR A 168 -10.72 2.87 14.89
N PRO A 169 -9.71 2.07 15.27
CA PRO A 169 -8.76 2.43 16.32
C PRO A 169 -8.02 3.74 16.06
N VAL A 170 -7.54 3.95 14.85
CA VAL A 170 -6.86 5.19 14.46
C VAL A 170 -7.80 6.39 14.54
N GLY A 171 -9.05 6.25 14.08
CA GLY A 171 -10.07 7.29 14.19
C GLY A 171 -10.35 7.69 15.63
N VAL A 172 -10.60 6.71 16.51
CA VAL A 172 -10.85 6.96 17.93
C VAL A 172 -9.65 7.62 18.61
N LEU A 173 -8.44 7.10 18.40
CA LEU A 173 -7.22 7.68 18.99
C LEU A 173 -6.95 9.10 18.47
N THR A 174 -7.27 9.40 17.22
CA THR A 174 -7.12 10.74 16.64
C THR A 174 -8.08 11.73 17.29
N VAL A 175 -9.36 11.37 17.39
CA VAL A 175 -10.37 12.23 18.04
C VAL A 175 -10.04 12.43 19.51
N ALA A 176 -9.73 11.35 20.22
CA ALA A 176 -9.36 11.40 21.64
C ALA A 176 -8.09 12.23 21.89
N GLY A 177 -7.06 12.01 21.08
CA GLY A 177 -5.82 12.81 21.15
C GLY A 177 -6.10 14.30 20.90
N GLY A 178 -6.99 14.61 19.94
CA GLY A 178 -7.44 15.98 19.69
C GLY A 178 -8.15 16.61 20.90
N VAL A 179 -9.08 15.88 21.51
CA VAL A 179 -9.80 16.34 22.71
C VAL A 179 -8.84 16.53 23.88
N ILE A 180 -7.96 15.56 24.17
CA ILE A 180 -6.98 15.66 25.25
C ILE A 180 -6.05 16.85 25.02
N THR A 181 -5.56 17.03 23.80
CA THR A 181 -4.69 18.17 23.46
C THR A 181 -5.42 19.49 23.67
N LEU A 182 -6.70 19.59 23.28
CA LEU A 182 -7.51 20.79 23.49
C LEU A 182 -7.73 21.07 25.00
N LEU A 183 -8.02 20.04 25.79
CA LEU A 183 -8.14 20.15 27.24
C LEU A 183 -6.85 20.64 27.87
N LEU A 184 -5.72 20.04 27.55
CA LEU A 184 -4.41 20.43 28.08
C LEU A 184 -3.97 21.83 27.63
N TRP A 185 -4.28 22.22 26.37
CA TRP A 185 -3.81 23.50 25.83
C TRP A 185 -4.70 24.69 26.21
N LYS A 186 -6.01 24.50 26.34
CA LYS A 186 -6.97 25.59 26.58
C LYS A 186 -7.61 25.55 27.96
N VAL A 187 -8.08 24.39 28.40
CA VAL A 187 -8.87 24.28 29.61
C VAL A 187 -8.00 24.29 30.87
N VAL A 188 -6.96 23.45 30.91
CA VAL A 188 -6.06 23.33 32.06
C VAL A 188 -5.39 24.65 32.44
N PRO A 189 -4.88 25.49 31.51
CA PRO A 189 -4.28 26.79 31.87
C PRO A 189 -5.26 27.76 32.54
N ILE A 190 -6.53 27.76 32.11
CA ILE A 190 -7.55 28.62 32.72
C ILE A 190 -7.72 28.24 34.20
N PHE A 191 -7.86 26.94 34.50
CA PHE A 191 -7.94 26.48 35.87
C PHE A 191 -6.64 26.74 36.67
N ALA A 192 -5.48 26.57 36.06
CA ALA A 192 -4.20 26.86 36.69
C ALA A 192 -4.09 28.32 37.15
N THR A 193 -4.55 29.30 36.31
CA THR A 193 -4.57 30.73 36.68
C THR A 193 -5.59 31.02 37.78
N LEU A 194 -6.75 30.40 37.76
CA LEU A 194 -7.76 30.52 38.82
C LEU A 194 -7.23 30.05 40.17
N PHE A 195 -6.58 28.87 40.23
CA PHE A 195 -6.03 28.32 41.47
C PHE A 195 -4.82 29.14 41.98
N ALA A 196 -4.00 29.66 41.08
CA ALA A 196 -2.88 30.54 41.49
C ALA A 196 -3.41 31.83 42.17
N GLY A 197 -4.55 32.38 41.71
CA GLY A 197 -5.17 33.56 42.32
C GLY A 197 -5.78 33.31 43.71
N LEU A 198 -6.10 32.03 44.03
CA LEU A 198 -6.70 31.63 45.31
C LEU A 198 -5.66 31.25 46.39
N GLY A 199 -4.38 31.20 46.06
CA GLY A 199 -3.29 30.88 47.01
C GLY A 199 -3.37 29.48 47.58
N VAL A 200 -3.94 28.52 46.84
CA VAL A 200 -4.15 27.12 47.33
C VAL A 200 -2.99 26.25 46.89
N ASP A 201 -2.52 25.40 47.84
CA ASP A 201 -1.58 24.34 47.49
C ASP A 201 -2.20 23.31 46.60
N LEU A 202 -1.65 23.17 45.40
CA LEU A 202 -2.17 22.22 44.40
C LEU A 202 -1.77 20.79 44.78
N PRO A 203 -2.73 19.83 44.74
CA PRO A 203 -2.44 18.41 44.87
C PRO A 203 -1.49 17.89 43.81
N LEU A 204 -0.75 16.80 44.08
CA LEU A 204 0.21 16.20 43.16
C LEU A 204 -0.38 15.87 41.78
N PRO A 205 -1.58 15.25 41.62
CA PRO A 205 -2.16 14.97 40.33
C PRO A 205 -2.40 16.24 39.50
N THR A 206 -2.87 17.32 40.15
CA THR A 206 -3.09 18.62 39.49
C THR A 206 -1.78 19.24 39.00
N LYS A 207 -0.71 19.18 39.82
CA LYS A 207 0.63 19.67 39.41
C LYS A 207 1.15 18.92 38.21
N ILE A 208 0.95 17.60 38.13
CA ILE A 208 1.36 16.78 36.96
C ILE A 208 0.61 17.20 35.71
N VAL A 209 -0.72 17.37 35.79
CA VAL A 209 -1.54 17.77 34.64
C VAL A 209 -1.19 19.18 34.16
N ILE A 210 -0.93 20.14 35.09
CA ILE A 210 -0.49 21.48 34.73
C ILE A 210 0.92 21.46 34.12
N ALA A 211 1.84 20.66 34.64
CA ALA A 211 3.17 20.50 34.04
C ALA A 211 3.07 19.95 32.61
N LEU A 212 2.20 18.93 32.39
CA LEU A 212 1.93 18.36 31.08
C LEU A 212 1.29 19.39 30.13
N SER A 213 0.35 20.20 30.63
CA SER A 213 -0.28 21.29 29.90
C SER A 213 0.73 22.34 29.43
N ASN A 214 1.58 22.81 30.34
CA ASN A 214 2.65 23.76 30.05
C ASN A 214 3.65 23.20 29.01
N PHE A 215 3.93 21.91 29.13
CA PHE A 215 4.80 21.20 28.19
C PHE A 215 4.18 21.15 26.79
N VAL A 216 2.90 20.77 26.66
CA VAL A 216 2.17 20.73 25.37
C VAL A 216 2.03 22.11 24.75
N GLY A 217 1.82 23.16 25.56
CA GLY A 217 1.70 24.54 25.11
C GLY A 217 3.03 25.24 24.82
N SER A 218 4.16 24.60 25.14
CA SER A 218 5.50 25.19 24.97
C SER A 218 6.16 24.80 23.65
N ILE A 219 7.27 25.50 23.33
CA ILE A 219 8.11 25.15 22.17
C ILE A 219 8.66 23.73 22.25
N PHE A 220 8.83 23.18 23.46
CA PHE A 220 9.25 21.78 23.66
C PHE A 220 8.21 20.77 23.18
N GLY A 221 6.90 21.07 23.35
CA GLY A 221 5.83 20.26 22.81
C GLY A 221 5.88 20.21 21.27
N LEU A 222 6.09 21.36 20.63
CA LEU A 222 6.27 21.42 19.18
C LEU A 222 7.52 20.65 18.72
N LEU A 223 8.64 20.80 19.43
CA LEU A 223 9.88 20.06 19.13
C LEU A 223 9.69 18.54 19.22
N ILE A 224 8.91 18.06 20.19
CA ILE A 224 8.61 16.62 20.29
C ILE A 224 7.77 16.14 19.13
N VAL A 225 6.75 16.90 18.70
CA VAL A 225 5.95 16.54 17.52
C VAL A 225 6.84 16.45 16.28
N ILE A 226 7.75 17.41 16.10
CA ILE A 226 8.74 17.40 15.00
C ILE A 226 9.71 16.21 15.15
N ALA A 227 10.22 15.93 16.35
CA ALA A 227 11.12 14.81 16.62
C ALA A 227 10.45 13.46 16.39
N LEU A 228 9.16 13.30 16.78
CA LEU A 228 8.36 12.11 16.48
C LEU A 228 8.16 11.93 14.97
N GLY A 229 7.82 13.02 14.25
CA GLY A 229 7.71 13.00 12.79
C GLY A 229 9.03 12.64 12.12
N ALA A 230 10.14 13.22 12.55
CA ALA A 230 11.49 12.90 12.08
C ALA A 230 11.88 11.47 12.42
N GLY A 231 11.52 10.97 13.61
CA GLY A 231 11.72 9.58 14.04
C GLY A 231 10.97 8.59 13.16
N ILE A 232 9.68 8.85 12.89
CA ILE A 232 8.86 8.02 11.98
C ILE A 232 9.45 8.03 10.56
N PHE A 233 9.89 9.21 10.09
CA PHE A 233 10.54 9.33 8.79
C PHE A 233 11.87 8.58 8.74
N GLY A 234 12.70 8.71 9.79
CA GLY A 234 13.95 7.97 9.94
C GLY A 234 13.75 6.46 9.96
N LEU A 235 12.75 5.97 10.71
CA LEU A 235 12.37 4.56 10.71
C LEU A 235 11.92 4.08 9.32
N LYS A 236 11.16 4.89 8.59
CA LYS A 236 10.74 4.57 7.22
C LYS A 236 11.92 4.48 6.25
N VAL A 237 12.88 5.39 6.36
CA VAL A 237 14.11 5.37 5.55
C VAL A 237 14.95 4.15 5.92
N TRP A 238 15.11 3.87 7.21
CA TRP A 238 15.85 2.70 7.68
C TRP A 238 15.20 1.38 7.28
N TYR A 239 13.87 1.29 7.33
CA TYR A 239 13.11 0.14 6.82
C TYR A 239 13.32 -0.10 5.30
N GLY A 240 13.65 0.94 4.54
CA GLY A 240 14.05 0.84 3.14
C GLY A 240 15.39 0.11 2.91
N THR A 241 16.21 -0.07 3.95
CA THR A 241 17.46 -0.82 3.86
C THR A 241 17.24 -2.31 4.10
N PRO A 242 18.02 -3.21 3.46
CA PRO A 242 17.85 -4.67 3.66
C PRO A 242 18.01 -5.11 5.11
N GLN A 243 18.93 -4.47 5.86
CA GLN A 243 19.15 -4.77 7.27
C GLN A 243 18.03 -4.24 8.16
N GLY A 244 17.60 -2.98 7.95
CA GLY A 244 16.50 -2.38 8.70
C GLY A 244 15.19 -3.15 8.52
N ARG A 245 14.88 -3.55 7.27
CA ARG A 245 13.73 -4.37 6.95
C ARG A 245 13.75 -5.72 7.69
N PHE A 246 14.90 -6.42 7.66
CA PHE A 246 15.03 -7.71 8.36
C PHE A 246 14.84 -7.59 9.88
N VAL A 247 15.46 -6.57 10.51
CA VAL A 247 15.35 -6.36 11.96
C VAL A 247 13.91 -6.02 12.34
N MET A 248 13.27 -5.06 11.65
CA MET A 248 11.89 -4.67 11.93
C MET A 248 10.91 -5.82 11.72
N ASP A 249 11.04 -6.57 10.64
CA ASP A 249 10.20 -7.73 10.35
C ASP A 249 10.38 -8.83 11.40
N THR A 250 11.61 -9.04 11.90
CA THR A 250 11.89 -9.98 13.00
C THR A 250 11.22 -9.53 14.29
N VAL A 251 11.31 -8.24 14.65
CA VAL A 251 10.67 -7.68 15.84
C VAL A 251 9.16 -7.83 15.76
N VAL A 252 8.56 -7.48 14.61
CA VAL A 252 7.11 -7.59 14.40
C VAL A 252 6.63 -9.03 14.56
N LEU A 253 7.36 -10.02 14.02
CA LEU A 253 7.00 -11.45 14.17
C LEU A 253 7.12 -11.97 15.61
N LYS A 254 7.90 -11.31 16.48
CA LYS A 254 8.05 -11.66 17.89
C LYS A 254 7.00 -11.03 18.80
N LEU A 255 6.28 -10.02 18.34
CA LEU A 255 5.21 -9.40 19.14
C LEU A 255 4.07 -10.39 19.42
N PRO A 256 3.51 -10.42 20.65
CA PRO A 256 2.59 -11.50 21.04
C PRO A 256 1.30 -11.56 20.24
N VAL A 257 0.72 -10.45 19.85
CA VAL A 257 -0.55 -10.43 19.08
C VAL A 257 -0.30 -10.19 17.58
N LEU A 258 0.48 -9.15 17.27
CA LEU A 258 0.78 -8.78 15.88
C LEU A 258 1.64 -9.85 15.18
N GLY A 259 2.53 -10.52 15.91
CA GLY A 259 3.38 -11.56 15.33
C GLY A 259 2.58 -12.79 14.86
N ILE A 260 1.55 -13.18 15.63
CA ILE A 260 0.64 -14.26 15.22
C ILE A 260 -0.11 -13.88 13.94
N LEU A 261 -0.67 -12.69 13.89
CA LEU A 261 -1.39 -12.19 12.71
C LEU A 261 -0.46 -12.10 11.49
N MET A 262 0.75 -11.52 11.65
CA MET A 262 1.72 -11.38 10.53
C MET A 262 2.20 -12.74 10.04
N ARG A 263 2.35 -13.73 10.91
CA ARG A 263 2.69 -15.10 10.54
C ARG A 263 1.58 -15.76 9.73
N LYS A 264 0.31 -15.63 10.15
CA LYS A 264 -0.86 -16.11 9.39
C LYS A 264 -0.94 -15.46 8.00
N ILE A 265 -0.75 -14.14 7.91
CA ILE A 265 -0.72 -13.41 6.64
C ILE A 265 0.40 -13.92 5.73
N ALA A 266 1.60 -14.13 6.28
CA ALA A 266 2.74 -14.62 5.51
C ALA A 266 2.50 -16.03 4.96
N VAL A 267 1.90 -16.93 5.77
CA VAL A 267 1.52 -18.27 5.32
C VAL A 267 0.45 -18.20 4.22
N ALA A 268 -0.62 -17.44 4.42
CA ALA A 268 -1.68 -17.28 3.43
C ALA A 268 -1.13 -16.79 2.07
N ARG A 269 -0.27 -15.74 2.11
CA ARG A 269 0.37 -15.22 0.89
C ARG A 269 1.29 -16.25 0.23
N PHE A 270 2.16 -16.88 1.00
CA PHE A 270 3.08 -17.89 0.50
C PHE A 270 2.33 -19.00 -0.21
N THR A 271 1.36 -19.62 0.46
CA THR A 271 0.64 -20.78 -0.06
C THR A 271 -0.27 -20.40 -1.24
N ARG A 272 -0.94 -19.24 -1.18
CA ARG A 272 -1.74 -18.73 -2.31
C ARG A 272 -0.87 -18.45 -3.53
N THR A 273 0.25 -17.76 -3.35
CA THR A 273 1.14 -17.42 -4.48
C THR A 273 1.76 -18.65 -5.11
N LEU A 274 2.37 -19.52 -4.29
CA LEU A 274 3.01 -20.74 -4.79
C LEU A 274 1.99 -21.71 -5.40
N GLY A 275 0.84 -21.91 -4.75
CA GLY A 275 -0.23 -22.75 -5.26
C GLY A 275 -0.79 -22.27 -6.59
N THR A 276 -0.94 -20.95 -6.77
CA THR A 276 -1.38 -20.37 -8.04
C THR A 276 -0.33 -20.58 -9.15
N LEU A 277 0.94 -20.35 -8.85
CA LEU A 277 2.03 -20.55 -9.82
C LEU A 277 2.15 -22.01 -10.27
N ILE A 278 2.19 -22.96 -9.32
CA ILE A 278 2.28 -24.41 -9.63
C ILE A 278 1.08 -24.87 -10.44
N SER A 279 -0.14 -24.49 -10.03
CA SER A 279 -1.35 -24.84 -10.78
C SER A 279 -1.38 -24.24 -12.19
N SER A 280 -0.63 -23.16 -12.42
CA SER A 280 -0.48 -22.52 -13.73
C SER A 280 0.68 -23.10 -14.57
N GLY A 281 1.35 -24.16 -14.08
CA GLY A 281 2.43 -24.84 -14.79
C GLY A 281 3.81 -24.19 -14.64
N VAL A 282 3.95 -23.17 -13.79
CA VAL A 282 5.26 -22.56 -13.50
C VAL A 282 6.13 -23.55 -12.72
N PRO A 283 7.39 -23.78 -13.13
CA PRO A 283 8.31 -24.67 -12.41
C PRO A 283 8.44 -24.27 -10.94
N ILE A 284 8.47 -25.25 -10.04
CA ILE A 284 8.45 -25.02 -8.59
C ILE A 284 9.61 -24.16 -8.08
N LEU A 285 10.80 -24.30 -8.65
CA LEU A 285 11.97 -23.50 -8.29
C LEU A 285 11.80 -22.02 -8.62
N GLU A 286 11.21 -21.73 -9.78
CA GLU A 286 10.86 -20.38 -10.21
C GLU A 286 9.70 -19.85 -9.36
N GLY A 287 8.69 -20.67 -9.13
CA GLY A 287 7.57 -20.35 -8.24
C GLY A 287 8.02 -19.97 -6.84
N LEU A 288 9.01 -20.65 -6.27
CA LEU A 288 9.59 -20.35 -4.97
C LEU A 288 10.35 -19.00 -4.98
N ASP A 289 11.10 -18.68 -6.05
CA ASP A 289 11.81 -17.40 -6.16
C ASP A 289 10.83 -16.22 -6.22
N ILE A 290 9.79 -16.33 -7.06
CA ILE A 290 8.73 -15.31 -7.17
C ILE A 290 8.02 -15.13 -5.83
N THR A 291 7.66 -16.25 -5.19
CA THR A 291 6.94 -16.26 -3.91
C THR A 291 7.78 -15.67 -2.79
N ALA A 292 9.09 -15.96 -2.74
CA ALA A 292 10.00 -15.36 -1.77
C ALA A 292 10.03 -13.83 -1.88
N ARG A 293 10.17 -13.30 -3.09
CA ARG A 293 10.18 -11.85 -3.36
C ARG A 293 8.85 -11.17 -3.03
N THR A 294 7.74 -11.88 -3.16
CA THR A 294 6.38 -11.35 -2.91
C THR A 294 5.86 -11.64 -1.50
N ALA A 295 6.61 -12.35 -0.67
CA ALA A 295 6.21 -12.73 0.70
C ALA A 295 5.90 -11.54 1.62
N GLY A 296 6.50 -10.37 1.35
CA GLY A 296 6.22 -9.13 2.07
C GLY A 296 6.88 -9.03 3.46
N ASN A 297 7.66 -10.05 3.87
CA ASN A 297 8.42 -10.08 5.12
C ASN A 297 9.81 -10.67 4.85
N ALA A 298 10.87 -9.99 5.29
CA ALA A 298 12.24 -10.37 5.00
C ALA A 298 12.69 -11.68 5.68
N VAL A 299 12.07 -12.04 6.79
CA VAL A 299 12.36 -13.32 7.48
C VAL A 299 11.77 -14.48 6.68
N VAL A 300 10.53 -14.34 6.22
CA VAL A 300 9.86 -15.33 5.35
C VAL A 300 10.59 -15.44 4.01
N GLU A 301 10.97 -14.31 3.39
CA GLU A 301 11.75 -14.27 2.17
C GLU A 301 13.03 -15.09 2.28
N ARG A 302 13.81 -14.90 3.37
CA ARG A 302 15.03 -15.68 3.62
C ARG A 302 14.76 -17.17 3.86
N ALA A 303 13.68 -17.50 4.56
CA ALA A 303 13.28 -18.88 4.78
C ALA A 303 12.97 -19.57 3.44
N LEU A 304 12.19 -18.93 2.58
CA LEU A 304 11.82 -19.46 1.26
C LEU A 304 13.04 -19.57 0.33
N GLN A 305 13.99 -18.65 0.39
CA GLN A 305 15.24 -18.76 -0.37
C GLN A 305 16.08 -19.97 0.09
N LYS A 306 16.12 -20.28 1.39
CA LYS A 306 16.75 -21.52 1.89
C LYS A 306 16.04 -22.77 1.39
N VAL A 307 14.71 -22.75 1.40
CA VAL A 307 13.88 -23.85 0.87
C VAL A 307 14.19 -24.08 -0.61
N ARG A 308 14.21 -23.00 -1.40
CA ARG A 308 14.56 -23.05 -2.82
C ARG A 308 15.94 -23.70 -3.04
N LYS A 309 16.97 -23.24 -2.31
CA LYS A 309 18.31 -23.78 -2.40
C LYS A 309 18.36 -25.28 -2.03
N SER A 310 17.64 -25.69 -1.00
CA SER A 310 17.55 -27.09 -0.58
C SER A 310 16.91 -27.95 -1.66
N LEU A 311 15.86 -27.44 -2.32
CA LEU A 311 15.21 -28.11 -3.44
C LEU A 311 16.11 -28.21 -4.68
N GLU A 312 16.92 -27.18 -4.98
CA GLU A 312 17.96 -27.22 -6.03
C GLU A 312 19.00 -28.33 -5.77
N GLU A 313 19.27 -28.63 -4.48
CA GLU A 313 20.15 -29.73 -4.05
C GLU A 313 19.43 -31.10 -4.09
N GLY A 314 18.17 -31.17 -4.52
CA GLY A 314 17.38 -32.41 -4.61
C GLY A 314 16.79 -32.89 -3.27
N LYS A 315 16.75 -32.00 -2.25
CA LYS A 315 16.12 -32.32 -0.96
C LYS A 315 14.64 -31.98 -0.96
N SER A 316 13.89 -32.53 0.01
CA SER A 316 12.47 -32.22 0.23
C SER A 316 12.24 -30.75 0.58
N LEU A 317 11.07 -30.21 0.21
CA LEU A 317 10.60 -28.89 0.64
C LEU A 317 10.30 -28.83 2.14
N THR A 318 9.88 -29.94 2.71
CA THR A 318 9.30 -30.02 4.06
C THR A 318 10.31 -29.72 5.16
N GLU A 319 11.54 -30.30 5.07
CA GLU A 319 12.55 -30.12 6.11
C GLU A 319 12.98 -28.65 6.31
N PRO A 320 13.41 -27.91 5.26
CA PRO A 320 13.82 -26.52 5.42
C PRO A 320 12.65 -25.61 5.86
N LEU A 321 11.42 -25.92 5.47
CA LEU A 321 10.23 -25.18 5.95
C LEU A 321 10.05 -25.37 7.46
N LYS A 322 10.21 -26.60 7.96
CA LYS A 322 10.10 -26.92 9.38
C LYS A 322 11.22 -26.26 10.21
N GLU A 323 12.47 -26.31 9.70
CA GLU A 323 13.62 -25.67 10.36
C GLU A 323 13.52 -24.15 10.46
N SER A 324 12.76 -23.51 9.57
CA SER A 324 12.59 -22.07 9.57
C SER A 324 11.81 -21.52 10.77
N GLU A 325 11.06 -22.37 11.50
CA GLU A 325 10.15 -22.02 12.61
C GLU A 325 9.11 -20.92 12.28
N VAL A 326 9.08 -20.49 11.02
CA VAL A 326 8.14 -19.49 10.53
C VAL A 326 6.78 -20.12 10.24
N PHE A 327 6.80 -21.35 9.70
CA PHE A 327 5.62 -22.04 9.23
C PHE A 327 5.08 -22.99 10.29
N PRO A 328 3.76 -22.91 10.62
CA PRO A 328 3.12 -23.84 11.55
C PRO A 328 3.21 -25.29 11.09
N GLY A 329 3.23 -26.23 12.06
CA GLY A 329 3.36 -27.67 11.79
C GLY A 329 2.31 -28.24 10.83
N MET A 330 1.07 -27.74 10.89
CA MET A 330 0.02 -28.14 9.95
C MET A 330 0.41 -27.80 8.49
N VAL A 331 1.00 -26.65 8.24
CA VAL A 331 1.43 -26.22 6.90
C VAL A 331 2.50 -27.15 6.36
N THR A 332 3.53 -27.45 7.17
CA THR A 332 4.63 -28.32 6.76
C THR A 332 4.16 -29.77 6.53
N GLN A 333 3.21 -30.27 7.34
CA GLN A 333 2.61 -31.58 7.15
C GLN A 333 1.77 -31.67 5.85
N MET A 334 0.92 -30.67 5.57
CA MET A 334 0.12 -30.65 4.34
C MET A 334 1.01 -30.52 3.09
N ILE A 335 2.11 -29.75 3.16
CA ILE A 335 3.09 -29.68 2.09
C ILE A 335 3.78 -31.04 1.89
N ALA A 336 4.15 -31.73 2.98
CA ALA A 336 4.73 -33.06 2.89
C ALA A 336 3.79 -34.07 2.18
N VAL A 337 2.51 -34.04 2.51
CA VAL A 337 1.49 -34.88 1.83
C VAL A 337 1.40 -34.49 0.36
N GLY A 338 1.36 -33.19 0.04
CA GLY A 338 1.33 -32.73 -1.35
C GLY A 338 2.57 -33.15 -2.16
N GLU A 339 3.74 -33.13 -1.53
CA GLU A 339 5.01 -33.56 -2.14
C GLU A 339 5.02 -35.07 -2.41
N GLN A 340 4.52 -35.90 -1.47
CA GLN A 340 4.45 -37.35 -1.62
C GLN A 340 3.39 -37.82 -2.61
N THR A 341 2.25 -37.13 -2.69
CA THR A 341 1.14 -37.50 -3.55
C THR A 341 1.17 -36.83 -4.93
N GLY A 342 2.07 -35.87 -5.15
CA GLY A 342 2.10 -35.07 -6.37
C GLY A 342 0.98 -34.03 -6.48
N ALA A 343 0.15 -33.86 -5.43
CA ALA A 343 -0.99 -32.93 -5.37
C ALA A 343 -0.64 -31.64 -4.64
N MET A 344 0.57 -31.10 -4.88
CA MET A 344 1.10 -29.92 -4.20
C MET A 344 0.21 -28.69 -4.37
N ASP A 345 -0.30 -28.45 -5.58
CA ASP A 345 -1.18 -27.33 -5.92
C ASP A 345 -2.48 -27.36 -5.11
N ALA A 346 -3.13 -28.53 -5.02
CA ALA A 346 -4.36 -28.70 -4.26
C ALA A 346 -4.13 -28.49 -2.75
N MET A 347 -3.01 -29.00 -2.20
CA MET A 347 -2.67 -28.83 -0.79
C MET A 347 -2.38 -27.34 -0.48
N LEU A 348 -1.60 -26.68 -1.30
CA LEU A 348 -1.30 -25.25 -1.13
C LEU A 348 -2.55 -24.38 -1.21
N GLN A 349 -3.47 -24.66 -2.12
CA GLN A 349 -4.75 -23.95 -2.21
C GLN A 349 -5.59 -24.11 -0.94
N LYS A 350 -5.69 -25.34 -0.41
CA LYS A 350 -6.43 -25.60 0.83
C LYS A 350 -5.80 -24.90 2.05
N ILE A 351 -4.46 -24.89 2.14
CA ILE A 351 -3.76 -24.15 3.18
C ILE A 351 -4.05 -22.65 3.04
N ALA A 352 -4.02 -22.12 1.82
CA ALA A 352 -4.28 -20.72 1.56
C ALA A 352 -5.70 -20.32 1.97
N ASP A 353 -6.72 -21.09 1.58
CA ASP A 353 -8.12 -20.82 1.96
C ASP A 353 -8.29 -20.83 3.47
N PHE A 354 -7.75 -21.83 4.16
CA PHE A 354 -7.79 -21.92 5.63
C PHE A 354 -7.11 -20.72 6.30
N TYR A 355 -5.91 -20.35 5.85
CA TYR A 355 -5.18 -19.22 6.48
C TYR A 355 -5.77 -17.85 6.12
N GLU A 356 -6.43 -17.68 4.98
CA GLU A 356 -7.20 -16.48 4.65
C GLU A 356 -8.36 -16.30 5.65
N GLU A 357 -9.11 -17.36 5.96
CA GLU A 357 -10.17 -17.34 6.99
C GLU A 357 -9.61 -17.07 8.39
N GLU A 358 -8.48 -17.69 8.73
CA GLU A 358 -7.78 -17.49 9.99
C GLU A 358 -7.26 -16.05 10.16
N VAL A 359 -6.86 -15.40 9.07
CA VAL A 359 -6.48 -13.97 9.09
C VAL A 359 -7.71 -13.10 9.30
N ASP A 360 -8.81 -13.36 8.59
CA ASP A 360 -10.06 -12.60 8.75
C ASP A 360 -10.58 -12.73 10.21
N ALA A 361 -10.52 -13.91 10.80
CA ALA A 361 -10.86 -14.15 12.22
C ALA A 361 -9.92 -13.41 13.17
N ALA A 362 -8.60 -13.56 13.01
CA ALA A 362 -7.61 -12.91 13.86
C ALA A 362 -7.67 -11.38 13.83
N VAL A 363 -7.97 -10.80 12.66
CA VAL A 363 -8.20 -9.35 12.51
C VAL A 363 -9.43 -8.91 13.29
N LYS A 364 -10.53 -9.67 13.23
CA LYS A 364 -11.75 -9.39 13.97
C LYS A 364 -11.52 -9.51 15.48
N ASP A 365 -10.84 -10.55 15.94
CA ASP A 365 -10.51 -10.75 17.34
C ASP A 365 -9.62 -9.63 17.89
N LEU A 366 -8.63 -9.19 17.10
CA LEU A 366 -7.78 -8.05 17.46
C LEU A 366 -8.61 -6.78 17.68
N LEU A 367 -9.57 -6.48 16.79
CA LEU A 367 -10.45 -5.33 16.93
C LEU A 367 -11.32 -5.40 18.19
N THR A 368 -11.91 -6.56 18.43
CA THR A 368 -12.75 -6.79 19.62
C THR A 368 -11.93 -6.66 20.90
N ALA A 369 -10.68 -7.14 20.91
CA ALA A 369 -9.78 -7.01 22.05
C ALA A 369 -9.27 -5.57 22.26
N LEU A 370 -9.15 -4.77 21.21
CA LEU A 370 -8.73 -3.36 21.31
C LEU A 370 -9.81 -2.46 21.91
N GLU A 371 -11.09 -2.79 21.74
CA GLU A 371 -12.19 -1.94 22.20
C GLU A 371 -12.18 -1.71 23.72
N PRO A 372 -12.15 -2.74 24.60
CA PRO A 372 -12.03 -2.53 26.03
C PRO A 372 -10.76 -1.78 26.44
N VAL A 373 -9.65 -2.06 25.78
CA VAL A 373 -8.36 -1.39 26.05
C VAL A 373 -8.47 0.11 25.76
N MET A 374 -9.09 0.48 24.65
CA MET A 374 -9.31 1.90 24.29
C MET A 374 -10.26 2.60 25.28
N ILE A 375 -11.36 1.93 25.68
CA ILE A 375 -12.30 2.50 26.64
C ILE A 375 -11.62 2.76 27.99
N VAL A 376 -10.87 1.78 28.51
CA VAL A 376 -10.11 1.92 29.76
C VAL A 376 -9.06 3.03 29.64
N PHE A 377 -8.28 3.03 28.56
CA PHE A 377 -7.26 4.06 28.32
C PHE A 377 -7.87 5.47 28.30
N LEU A 378 -8.97 5.66 27.55
CA LEU A 378 -9.65 6.95 27.47
C LEU A 378 -10.27 7.34 28.82
N GLY A 379 -10.90 6.40 29.52
CA GLY A 379 -11.49 6.62 30.84
C GLY A 379 -10.44 7.07 31.85
N VAL A 380 -9.28 6.42 31.87
CA VAL A 380 -8.16 6.78 32.77
C VAL A 380 -7.58 8.15 32.41
N VAL A 381 -7.33 8.42 31.14
CA VAL A 381 -6.70 9.69 30.73
C VAL A 381 -7.67 10.87 30.90
N VAL A 382 -8.88 10.78 30.35
CA VAL A 382 -9.85 11.88 30.45
C VAL A 382 -10.35 12.02 31.87
N GLY A 383 -10.70 10.93 32.54
CA GLY A 383 -11.12 10.92 33.93
C GLY A 383 -10.02 11.43 34.87
N GLY A 384 -8.78 11.04 34.64
CA GLY A 384 -7.61 11.55 35.38
C GLY A 384 -7.43 13.05 35.24
N VAL A 385 -7.57 13.62 34.04
CA VAL A 385 -7.52 15.07 33.82
C VAL A 385 -8.67 15.76 34.58
N VAL A 386 -9.89 15.29 34.42
CA VAL A 386 -11.07 15.88 35.09
C VAL A 386 -10.92 15.83 36.59
N ILE A 387 -10.64 14.67 37.17
CA ILE A 387 -10.43 14.52 38.62
C ILE A 387 -9.32 15.45 39.13
N SER A 388 -8.20 15.51 38.42
CA SER A 388 -7.07 16.39 38.79
C SER A 388 -7.44 17.86 38.81
N MET A 389 -8.40 18.29 37.97
CA MET A 389 -8.89 19.69 37.96
C MET A 389 -9.88 19.98 39.09
N TYR A 390 -10.65 18.97 39.55
CA TYR A 390 -11.61 19.16 40.66
C TYR A 390 -10.97 19.00 42.04
N LEU A 391 -9.87 18.26 42.21
CA LEU A 391 -9.18 18.03 43.48
C LEU A 391 -8.84 19.34 44.27
N PRO A 392 -8.32 20.41 43.64
CA PRO A 392 -8.06 21.67 44.35
C PRO A 392 -9.32 22.34 44.92
N LEU A 393 -10.47 22.21 44.22
CA LEU A 393 -11.74 22.73 44.71
C LEU A 393 -12.18 22.03 46.02
N PHE A 394 -12.06 20.71 46.07
CA PHE A 394 -12.35 19.94 47.28
C PHE A 394 -11.40 20.28 48.42
N SER A 395 -10.11 20.51 48.14
CA SER A 395 -9.14 20.91 49.16
C SER A 395 -9.41 22.31 49.70
N LEU A 396 -9.93 23.22 48.88
CA LEU A 396 -10.39 24.56 49.28
C LEU A 396 -11.58 24.51 50.24
N ILE A 397 -12.62 23.74 49.86
CA ILE A 397 -13.83 23.53 50.66
C ILE A 397 -13.44 22.92 52.03
N GLY A 398 -12.55 21.93 52.03
CA GLY A 398 -12.07 21.32 53.27
C GLY A 398 -11.33 22.30 54.20
N LYS A 399 -10.48 23.19 53.64
CA LYS A 399 -9.80 24.25 54.44
C LYS A 399 -10.78 25.30 54.98
N LEU A 400 -11.78 25.71 54.20
CA LEU A 400 -12.82 26.64 54.64
C LEU A 400 -13.70 26.05 55.74
N SER A 401 -14.03 24.76 55.64
CA SER A 401 -14.81 24.03 56.67
C SER A 401 -14.03 23.79 57.97
N SER A 402 -12.71 23.79 57.95
CA SER A 402 -11.87 23.63 59.14
C SER A 402 -11.51 24.97 59.83
N MET A 403 -11.91 26.11 59.26
CA MET A 403 -11.76 27.45 59.83
C MET A 403 -13.00 27.92 60.61
N HIS A 404 -14.09 27.15 60.59
CA HIS A 404 -15.28 27.31 61.41
C HIS A 404 -15.31 26.27 62.51
#